data_b1a96defd7e82881e0d6a0b4e31698a3
#
_entry.id   b1a96defd7e82881e0d6a0b4e31698a3
#
_cell.length_a   1.000
_cell.length_b   1.000
_cell.length_c   1.000
_cell.angle_alpha   90.00
_cell.angle_beta   90.00
_cell.angle_gamma   90.00
#
_symmetry.space_group_name_H-M   'P 1'
#
loop_
_entity.id
_entity.type
_entity.pdbx_description
1 polymer ?
#
loop_
_entity_poly.entity_id
_entity_poly.type
_entity_poly.pdbx_seq_one_letter_code
_entity_poly.pdbx_strand_id
1 'polypeptide(L)'
;MDYKERCKYLEDRIKHLNLIGIALSTEENLDKLFEMIMDEAKHITNADGRTLYMKTDDAKQLKFEILLNDSMNSIMGGTSGNEVTLPPVELFNDQNNPNESNVAAYVANTGKTVNINDAYEEDGFDFSGTKGFDKMTGYRSKSFLTVPLKNHENEIIGVMQLINSIDRDTGEAIPFSAEMQTQIESLCSQGAVALTNKRLVQELKTLFESFIQLIAKAIDEKSEYTGGHCERVPEITMMLADAVEKVDYGKYKDFSMTEDERYELYIAGWLHDCGKVATPPHVVDKGTKLETIFDRIEVIKTRFEVIKRDVEIEFLKKKINLLEKGLQLNDRFEPELKQKFLDIDNERAFIEKANIGGEFMPKEEQNKIKDISEKYIWNDNG
;
A
#
# COMPACT_ATOMS: atom_id res chain seq x y z
N MET A 1 14.40 -35.59 -40.90
CA MET A 1 15.26 -34.73 -40.08
C MET A 1 16.48 -35.55 -39.64
N ASP A 2 17.68 -35.17 -40.08
CA ASP A 2 18.95 -35.83 -39.69
C ASP A 2 19.17 -35.64 -38.16
N TYR A 3 19.93 -36.58 -37.55
CA TYR A 3 20.26 -36.55 -36.12
C TYR A 3 20.87 -35.21 -35.68
N LYS A 4 21.70 -34.61 -36.48
CA LYS A 4 22.36 -33.32 -36.25
C LYS A 4 21.36 -32.15 -36.28
N GLU A 5 20.42 -32.16 -37.20
CA GLU A 5 19.34 -31.20 -37.30
C GLU A 5 18.40 -31.30 -36.11
N ARG A 6 18.10 -32.50 -35.64
CA ARG A 6 17.25 -32.77 -34.49
C ARG A 6 17.91 -32.30 -33.17
N CYS A 7 19.22 -32.52 -33.02
CA CYS A 7 19.97 -31.99 -31.85
C CYS A 7 19.94 -30.49 -31.83
N LYS A 8 20.23 -29.82 -32.92
CA LYS A 8 20.22 -28.36 -33.01
C LYS A 8 18.82 -27.80 -32.73
N TYR A 9 17.78 -28.40 -33.29
CA TYR A 9 16.39 -28.03 -33.01
C TYR A 9 16.05 -28.13 -31.51
N LEU A 10 16.47 -29.23 -30.85
CA LEU A 10 16.23 -29.39 -29.42
C LEU A 10 17.03 -28.41 -28.57
N GLU A 11 18.30 -28.10 -28.94
CA GLU A 11 19.11 -27.11 -28.26
C GLU A 11 18.50 -25.69 -28.36
N ASP A 12 18.07 -25.29 -29.55
CA ASP A 12 17.45 -23.99 -29.77
C ASP A 12 16.13 -23.88 -28.99
N ARG A 13 15.41 -24.97 -28.87
CA ARG A 13 14.16 -25.06 -28.12
C ARG A 13 14.36 -24.95 -26.61
N ILE A 14 15.39 -25.63 -26.05
CA ILE A 14 15.75 -25.52 -24.64
C ILE A 14 16.16 -24.07 -24.30
N LYS A 15 16.92 -23.44 -25.19
CA LYS A 15 17.30 -22.02 -25.01
C LYS A 15 16.07 -21.12 -24.99
N HIS A 16 15.14 -21.35 -25.90
CA HIS A 16 13.90 -20.57 -25.99
C HIS A 16 13.04 -20.72 -24.73
N LEU A 17 12.81 -21.95 -24.25
CA LEU A 17 12.08 -22.21 -23.01
C LEU A 17 12.76 -21.56 -21.78
N ASN A 18 14.07 -21.56 -21.72
CA ASN A 18 14.80 -20.89 -20.65
C ASN A 18 14.64 -19.36 -20.69
N LEU A 19 14.68 -18.77 -21.90
CA LEU A 19 14.46 -17.32 -22.07
C LEU A 19 13.05 -16.91 -21.64
N ILE A 20 12.05 -17.72 -21.99
CA ILE A 20 10.66 -17.49 -21.55
C ILE A 20 10.55 -17.57 -20.04
N GLY A 21 11.13 -18.63 -19.41
CA GLY A 21 11.11 -18.77 -17.96
C GLY A 21 11.75 -17.58 -17.24
N ILE A 22 12.84 -17.04 -17.77
CA ILE A 22 13.47 -15.82 -17.26
C ILE A 22 12.53 -14.62 -17.45
N ALA A 23 12.00 -14.42 -18.66
CA ALA A 23 11.13 -13.29 -18.96
C ALA A 23 9.85 -13.30 -18.10
N LEU A 24 9.22 -14.46 -17.93
CA LEU A 24 8.06 -14.62 -17.04
C LEU A 24 8.39 -14.34 -15.56
N SER A 25 9.63 -14.63 -15.14
CA SER A 25 10.07 -14.40 -13.75
C SER A 25 10.41 -12.94 -13.46
N THR A 26 10.76 -12.17 -14.48
CA THR A 26 11.19 -10.76 -14.35
C THR A 26 10.09 -9.74 -14.62
N GLU A 27 8.99 -10.15 -15.28
CA GLU A 27 7.88 -9.24 -15.57
C GLU A 27 7.14 -8.86 -14.29
N GLU A 28 6.99 -7.57 -14.08
CA GLU A 28 6.34 -7.03 -12.87
C GLU A 28 4.85 -6.77 -13.06
N ASN A 29 4.40 -6.55 -14.28
CA ASN A 29 3.00 -6.29 -14.60
C ASN A 29 2.26 -7.60 -14.88
N LEU A 30 1.19 -7.86 -14.13
CA LEU A 30 0.40 -9.10 -14.23
C LEU A 30 -0.27 -9.25 -15.60
N ASP A 31 -0.81 -8.16 -16.16
CA ASP A 31 -1.47 -8.18 -17.46
C ASP A 31 -0.49 -8.49 -18.59
N LYS A 32 0.72 -7.92 -18.53
CA LYS A 32 1.80 -8.26 -19.45
C LYS A 32 2.24 -9.71 -19.31
N LEU A 33 2.26 -10.22 -18.09
CA LEU A 33 2.58 -11.62 -17.84
C LEU A 33 1.55 -12.56 -18.50
N PHE A 34 0.26 -12.23 -18.41
CA PHE A 34 -0.80 -12.96 -19.14
C PHE A 34 -0.57 -12.92 -20.66
N GLU A 35 -0.29 -11.73 -21.20
CA GLU A 35 -0.02 -11.57 -22.64
C GLU A 35 1.18 -12.39 -23.09
N MET A 36 2.30 -12.34 -22.35
CA MET A 36 3.50 -13.13 -22.66
C MET A 36 3.22 -14.63 -22.70
N ILE A 37 2.43 -15.16 -21.74
CA ILE A 37 2.03 -16.57 -21.72
C ILE A 37 1.18 -16.92 -22.96
N MET A 38 0.24 -16.02 -23.32
CA MET A 38 -0.64 -16.24 -24.47
C MET A 38 0.08 -16.14 -25.82
N ASP A 39 1.03 -15.22 -25.95
CA ASP A 39 1.84 -15.05 -27.16
C ASP A 39 2.78 -16.24 -27.35
N GLU A 40 3.34 -16.76 -26.26
CA GLU A 40 4.14 -17.97 -26.35
C GLU A 40 3.31 -19.20 -26.69
N ALA A 41 2.09 -19.33 -26.15
CA ALA A 41 1.17 -20.38 -26.53
C ALA A 41 0.85 -20.32 -28.05
N LYS A 42 0.67 -19.12 -28.61
CA LYS A 42 0.53 -18.91 -30.06
C LYS A 42 1.78 -19.33 -30.82
N HIS A 43 2.95 -18.93 -30.36
CA HIS A 43 4.21 -19.29 -31.03
C HIS A 43 4.38 -20.81 -31.15
N ILE A 44 4.04 -21.54 -30.05
CA ILE A 44 4.13 -23.01 -30.00
C ILE A 44 3.10 -23.68 -30.92
N THR A 45 1.84 -23.24 -30.85
CA THR A 45 0.71 -23.99 -31.41
C THR A 45 0.11 -23.38 -32.65
N ASN A 46 0.42 -22.13 -32.96
CA ASN A 46 -0.27 -21.33 -33.96
C ASN A 46 -1.81 -21.35 -33.79
N ALA A 47 -2.25 -21.36 -32.50
CA ALA A 47 -3.67 -21.35 -32.16
C ALA A 47 -4.30 -19.99 -32.51
N ASP A 48 -5.47 -20.06 -33.18
CA ASP A 48 -6.24 -18.89 -33.59
C ASP A 48 -6.98 -18.24 -32.41
N GLY A 49 -7.67 -19.05 -31.60
CA GLY A 49 -8.32 -18.62 -30.36
C GLY A 49 -7.50 -19.02 -29.14
N ARG A 50 -7.36 -18.09 -28.19
CA ARG A 50 -6.59 -18.29 -26.95
C ARG A 50 -7.30 -17.61 -25.80
N THR A 51 -7.57 -18.34 -24.75
CA THR A 51 -8.22 -17.82 -23.54
C THR A 51 -7.48 -18.25 -22.30
N LEU A 52 -7.23 -17.32 -21.39
CA LEU A 52 -6.70 -17.59 -20.07
C LEU A 52 -7.78 -17.30 -19.04
N TYR A 53 -8.04 -18.27 -18.22
CA TYR A 53 -8.95 -18.18 -17.09
C TYR A 53 -8.16 -18.23 -15.80
N MET A 54 -8.55 -17.42 -14.82
CA MET A 54 -8.08 -17.54 -13.46
C MET A 54 -9.21 -17.95 -12.52
N LYS A 55 -8.88 -18.77 -11.55
CA LYS A 55 -9.82 -19.21 -10.53
C LYS A 55 -10.10 -18.05 -9.57
N THR A 56 -11.37 -17.83 -9.24
CA THR A 56 -11.76 -16.83 -8.22
C THR A 56 -11.28 -17.24 -6.82
N ASP A 57 -11.11 -16.26 -5.92
CA ASP A 57 -10.60 -16.52 -4.56
C ASP A 57 -11.48 -17.46 -3.75
N ASP A 58 -12.80 -17.49 -4.01
CA ASP A 58 -13.74 -18.43 -3.40
C ASP A 58 -13.71 -19.81 -4.06
N ALA A 59 -12.89 -19.98 -5.08
CA ALA A 59 -12.71 -21.20 -5.87
C ALA A 59 -14.00 -21.77 -6.50
N LYS A 60 -14.99 -20.91 -6.77
CA LYS A 60 -16.27 -21.33 -7.34
C LYS A 60 -16.40 -21.10 -8.84
N GLN A 61 -15.62 -20.18 -9.38
CA GLN A 61 -15.72 -19.74 -10.77
C GLN A 61 -14.35 -19.64 -11.44
N LEU A 62 -14.36 -19.68 -12.77
CA LEU A 62 -13.25 -19.24 -13.61
C LEU A 62 -13.60 -17.91 -14.26
N LYS A 63 -12.84 -16.89 -13.93
CA LYS A 63 -12.93 -15.56 -14.53
C LYS A 63 -12.04 -15.52 -15.77
N PHE A 64 -12.54 -14.92 -16.85
CA PHE A 64 -11.72 -14.63 -18.03
C PHE A 64 -10.77 -13.49 -17.73
N GLU A 65 -9.47 -13.67 -17.88
CA GLU A 65 -8.46 -12.61 -17.72
C GLU A 65 -8.03 -12.04 -19.07
N ILE A 66 -7.82 -12.90 -20.05
CA ILE A 66 -7.48 -12.47 -21.41
C ILE A 66 -8.09 -13.41 -22.43
N LEU A 67 -8.62 -12.85 -23.50
CA LEU A 67 -9.18 -13.55 -24.64
C LEU A 67 -8.68 -12.93 -25.93
N LEU A 68 -8.07 -13.75 -26.76
CA LEU A 68 -7.49 -13.37 -28.05
C LEU A 68 -8.09 -14.27 -29.16
N ASN A 69 -8.49 -13.67 -30.25
CA ASN A 69 -8.88 -14.41 -31.46
C ASN A 69 -8.36 -13.65 -32.67
N ASP A 70 -7.46 -14.28 -33.42
CA ASP A 70 -6.76 -13.62 -34.52
C ASP A 70 -7.67 -13.47 -35.75
N SER A 71 -8.41 -14.52 -36.14
CA SER A 71 -9.33 -14.49 -37.28
C SER A 71 -10.46 -13.48 -37.10
N MET A 72 -10.88 -13.22 -35.87
CA MET A 72 -11.90 -12.23 -35.51
C MET A 72 -11.32 -10.86 -35.17
N ASN A 73 -9.99 -10.72 -35.14
CA ASN A 73 -9.29 -9.52 -34.70
C ASN A 73 -9.83 -8.99 -33.34
N SER A 74 -10.06 -9.92 -32.40
CA SER A 74 -10.64 -9.63 -31.10
C SER A 74 -9.59 -9.79 -30.00
N ILE A 75 -9.45 -8.75 -29.18
CA ILE A 75 -8.57 -8.73 -27.99
C ILE A 75 -9.37 -8.14 -26.84
N MET A 76 -9.52 -8.90 -25.74
CA MET A 76 -10.16 -8.47 -24.50
C MET A 76 -9.29 -8.86 -23.33
N GLY A 77 -9.21 -7.99 -22.31
CA GLY A 77 -8.35 -8.19 -21.13
C GLY A 77 -6.89 -7.78 -21.40
N GLY A 78 -6.01 -8.09 -20.45
CA GLY A 78 -4.61 -7.69 -20.51
C GLY A 78 -4.44 -6.17 -20.57
N THR A 79 -3.43 -5.71 -21.29
CA THR A 79 -3.13 -4.27 -21.49
C THR A 79 -3.96 -3.62 -22.60
N SER A 80 -4.88 -4.36 -23.24
CA SER A 80 -5.66 -3.86 -24.38
C SER A 80 -6.59 -2.68 -24.08
N GLY A 81 -6.94 -2.47 -22.81
CA GLY A 81 -7.96 -1.50 -22.40
C GLY A 81 -9.41 -1.93 -22.66
N ASN A 82 -9.63 -3.10 -23.29
CA ASN A 82 -10.96 -3.65 -23.53
C ASN A 82 -11.32 -4.61 -22.39
N GLU A 83 -12.35 -4.29 -21.63
CA GLU A 83 -12.83 -5.16 -20.56
C GLU A 83 -13.42 -6.46 -21.12
N VAL A 84 -13.18 -7.58 -20.42
CA VAL A 84 -13.84 -8.84 -20.73
C VAL A 84 -15.25 -8.81 -20.17
N THR A 85 -16.24 -8.79 -21.05
CA THR A 85 -17.67 -8.73 -20.68
C THR A 85 -18.36 -10.08 -20.56
N LEU A 86 -17.60 -11.18 -20.76
CA LEU A 86 -18.14 -12.54 -20.70
C LEU A 86 -18.39 -12.93 -19.24
N PRO A 87 -19.54 -13.62 -18.96
CA PRO A 87 -19.81 -14.13 -17.62
C PRO A 87 -18.77 -15.19 -17.23
N PRO A 88 -18.39 -15.29 -15.96
CA PRO A 88 -17.49 -16.33 -15.50
C PRO A 88 -18.06 -17.72 -15.70
N VAL A 89 -17.19 -18.71 -15.78
CA VAL A 89 -17.58 -20.12 -15.90
C VAL A 89 -17.74 -20.72 -14.50
N GLU A 90 -18.93 -21.24 -14.20
CA GLU A 90 -19.21 -21.92 -12.93
C GLU A 90 -18.47 -23.25 -12.84
N LEU A 91 -17.71 -23.45 -11.75
CA LEU A 91 -16.99 -24.71 -11.47
C LEU A 91 -17.91 -25.78 -10.89
N PHE A 92 -19.03 -25.38 -10.34
CA PHE A 92 -20.02 -26.29 -9.74
C PHE A 92 -21.40 -25.96 -10.30
N ASN A 93 -22.25 -26.96 -10.36
CA ASN A 93 -23.66 -26.80 -10.73
C ASN A 93 -24.51 -26.36 -9.51
N ASP A 94 -25.81 -26.09 -9.70
CA ASP A 94 -26.76 -25.65 -8.66
C ASP A 94 -26.85 -26.63 -7.48
N GLN A 95 -26.48 -27.89 -7.65
CA GLN A 95 -26.46 -28.93 -6.63
C GLN A 95 -25.10 -29.05 -5.94
N ASN A 96 -24.18 -28.12 -6.23
CA ASN A 96 -22.78 -28.11 -5.73
C ASN A 96 -21.95 -29.33 -6.15
N ASN A 97 -22.32 -29.97 -7.26
CA ASN A 97 -21.50 -31.00 -7.89
C ASN A 97 -20.53 -30.35 -8.90
N PRO A 98 -19.31 -30.91 -9.11
CA PRO A 98 -18.40 -30.42 -10.13
C PRO A 98 -19.06 -30.31 -11.50
N ASN A 99 -18.83 -29.17 -12.19
CA ASN A 99 -19.30 -28.98 -13.54
C ASN A 99 -18.37 -29.76 -14.52
N GLU A 100 -18.78 -30.91 -14.90
CA GLU A 100 -18.04 -31.78 -15.82
C GLU A 100 -18.45 -31.60 -17.30
N SER A 101 -19.52 -30.84 -17.56
CA SER A 101 -20.00 -30.61 -18.94
C SER A 101 -19.21 -29.50 -19.65
N ASN A 102 -18.67 -28.51 -18.95
CA ASN A 102 -17.83 -27.48 -19.52
C ASN A 102 -16.36 -27.89 -19.46
N VAL A 103 -15.65 -27.85 -20.60
CA VAL A 103 -14.25 -28.29 -20.72
C VAL A 103 -13.31 -27.53 -19.75
N ALA A 104 -13.43 -26.21 -19.65
CA ALA A 104 -12.57 -25.43 -18.78
C ALA A 104 -12.85 -25.73 -17.31
N ALA A 105 -14.14 -25.88 -16.92
CA ALA A 105 -14.51 -26.26 -15.56
C ALA A 105 -14.03 -27.68 -15.20
N TYR A 106 -14.17 -28.63 -16.12
CA TYR A 106 -13.64 -29.99 -15.92
C TYR A 106 -12.13 -29.99 -15.67
N VAL A 107 -11.38 -29.28 -16.52
CA VAL A 107 -9.93 -29.15 -16.36
C VAL A 107 -9.57 -28.49 -15.04
N ALA A 108 -10.28 -27.43 -14.64
CA ALA A 108 -10.08 -26.74 -13.37
C ALA A 108 -10.39 -27.61 -12.14
N ASN A 109 -11.37 -28.50 -12.24
CA ASN A 109 -11.77 -29.38 -11.14
C ASN A 109 -10.90 -30.64 -11.04
N THR A 110 -10.49 -31.21 -12.20
CA THR A 110 -9.77 -32.49 -12.25
C THR A 110 -8.25 -32.36 -12.36
N GLY A 111 -7.78 -31.21 -12.87
CA GLY A 111 -6.36 -31.00 -13.20
C GLY A 111 -5.86 -31.86 -14.36
N LYS A 112 -6.75 -32.40 -15.19
CA LYS A 112 -6.41 -33.22 -16.36
C LYS A 112 -6.48 -32.38 -17.60
N THR A 113 -5.45 -32.40 -18.43
CA THR A 113 -5.45 -31.80 -19.77
C THR A 113 -6.49 -32.47 -20.64
N VAL A 114 -7.22 -31.67 -21.41
CA VAL A 114 -8.18 -32.13 -22.42
C VAL A 114 -7.73 -31.67 -23.80
N ASN A 115 -7.59 -32.61 -24.75
CA ASN A 115 -7.22 -32.36 -26.13
C ASN A 115 -8.26 -32.98 -27.04
N ILE A 116 -9.02 -32.15 -27.78
CA ILE A 116 -10.15 -32.51 -28.63
C ILE A 116 -9.81 -32.19 -30.07
N ASN A 117 -9.96 -33.17 -30.95
CA ASN A 117 -9.66 -33.04 -32.37
C ASN A 117 -10.75 -32.25 -33.12
N ASP A 118 -12.02 -32.51 -32.82
CA ASP A 118 -13.16 -31.78 -33.38
C ASP A 118 -14.29 -31.71 -32.34
N ALA A 119 -14.62 -30.51 -31.89
CA ALA A 119 -15.68 -30.24 -30.92
C ALA A 119 -17.10 -30.55 -31.40
N TYR A 120 -17.28 -30.74 -32.70
CA TYR A 120 -18.57 -31.11 -33.28
C TYR A 120 -18.81 -32.62 -33.31
N GLU A 121 -17.75 -33.40 -33.19
CA GLU A 121 -17.74 -34.84 -33.11
C GLU A 121 -17.56 -35.41 -31.72
N GLU A 122 -17.30 -34.50 -30.73
CA GLU A 122 -17.06 -34.87 -29.33
C GLU A 122 -18.37 -34.94 -28.55
N ASP A 123 -18.63 -36.08 -27.91
CA ASP A 123 -19.82 -36.32 -27.10
C ASP A 123 -19.58 -36.16 -25.57
N GLY A 124 -18.34 -36.00 -25.15
CA GLY A 124 -17.96 -35.96 -23.71
C GLY A 124 -18.26 -34.66 -23.03
N PHE A 125 -18.47 -33.57 -23.77
CA PHE A 125 -18.66 -32.21 -23.24
C PHE A 125 -19.81 -31.47 -23.96
N ASP A 126 -20.35 -30.45 -23.30
CA ASP A 126 -21.39 -29.58 -23.88
C ASP A 126 -20.77 -28.43 -24.67
N PHE A 127 -20.82 -28.56 -26.00
CA PHE A 127 -20.41 -27.53 -26.95
C PHE A 127 -21.58 -26.72 -27.51
N SER A 128 -22.77 -26.78 -26.91
CA SER A 128 -23.95 -26.03 -27.39
C SER A 128 -23.70 -24.52 -27.45
N GLY A 129 -23.03 -23.95 -26.39
CA GLY A 129 -22.63 -22.55 -26.37
C GLY A 129 -21.62 -22.21 -27.47
N THR A 130 -20.59 -23.03 -27.67
CA THR A 130 -19.59 -22.87 -28.73
C THR A 130 -20.24 -22.94 -30.12
N LYS A 131 -21.08 -23.93 -30.35
CA LYS A 131 -21.84 -24.07 -31.62
C LYS A 131 -22.78 -22.88 -31.88
N GLY A 132 -23.36 -22.31 -30.79
CA GLY A 132 -24.17 -21.09 -30.86
C GLY A 132 -23.36 -19.86 -31.25
N PHE A 133 -22.20 -19.68 -30.65
CA PHE A 133 -21.26 -18.62 -30.98
C PHE A 133 -20.74 -18.71 -32.39
N ASP A 134 -20.31 -19.89 -32.82
CA ASP A 134 -19.85 -20.15 -34.18
C ASP A 134 -20.93 -19.80 -35.22
N LYS A 135 -22.19 -20.13 -34.94
CA LYS A 135 -23.32 -19.81 -35.82
C LYS A 135 -23.61 -18.31 -35.94
N MET A 136 -23.37 -17.55 -34.83
CA MET A 136 -23.58 -16.11 -34.86
C MET A 136 -22.44 -15.36 -35.53
N THR A 137 -21.21 -15.81 -35.35
CA THR A 137 -19.99 -15.11 -35.82
C THR A 137 -19.47 -15.61 -37.17
N GLY A 138 -19.92 -16.78 -37.64
CA GLY A 138 -19.36 -17.47 -38.80
C GLY A 138 -18.00 -18.13 -38.52
N TYR A 139 -17.56 -18.13 -37.29
CA TYR A 139 -16.36 -18.84 -36.84
C TYR A 139 -16.64 -20.35 -36.77
N ARG A 140 -15.61 -21.15 -36.86
CA ARG A 140 -15.72 -22.62 -36.69
C ARG A 140 -14.70 -23.06 -35.63
N SER A 141 -15.14 -23.26 -34.42
CA SER A 141 -14.34 -23.84 -33.34
C SER A 141 -14.22 -25.36 -33.55
N LYS A 142 -13.06 -25.82 -34.04
CA LYS A 142 -12.83 -27.21 -34.36
C LYS A 142 -12.02 -27.92 -33.28
N SER A 143 -10.75 -27.63 -33.20
CA SER A 143 -9.86 -28.31 -32.26
C SER A 143 -9.67 -27.50 -30.97
N PHE A 144 -9.60 -28.20 -29.84
CA PHE A 144 -9.42 -27.61 -28.52
C PHE A 144 -8.27 -28.26 -27.78
N LEU A 145 -7.42 -27.44 -27.12
CA LEU A 145 -6.45 -27.89 -26.15
C LEU A 145 -6.67 -27.06 -24.87
N THR A 146 -7.10 -27.71 -23.80
CA THR A 146 -7.37 -27.06 -22.50
C THR A 146 -6.47 -27.66 -21.46
N VAL A 147 -5.64 -26.81 -20.85
CA VAL A 147 -4.53 -27.19 -19.95
C VAL A 147 -4.65 -26.46 -18.60
N PRO A 148 -4.52 -27.16 -17.47
CA PRO A 148 -4.55 -26.51 -16.15
C PRO A 148 -3.25 -25.75 -15.87
N LEU A 149 -3.36 -24.55 -15.26
CA LEU A 149 -2.25 -23.87 -14.67
C LEU A 149 -2.06 -24.38 -13.23
N LYS A 150 -1.04 -25.21 -13.03
CA LYS A 150 -0.71 -25.77 -11.73
C LYS A 150 0.51 -25.09 -11.12
N ASN A 151 0.38 -24.57 -9.90
CA ASN A 151 1.48 -23.99 -9.15
C ASN A 151 2.41 -25.08 -8.57
N HIS A 152 3.45 -24.67 -7.83
CA HIS A 152 4.42 -25.59 -7.20
C HIS A 152 3.81 -26.47 -6.10
N GLU A 153 2.65 -26.13 -5.56
CA GLU A 153 1.88 -26.90 -4.58
C GLU A 153 0.89 -27.88 -5.25
N ASN A 154 0.91 -27.98 -6.58
CA ASN A 154 -0.07 -28.70 -7.41
C ASN A 154 -1.50 -28.15 -7.33
N GLU A 155 -1.69 -26.92 -6.84
CA GLU A 155 -2.98 -26.27 -6.88
C GLU A 155 -3.25 -25.73 -8.29
N ILE A 156 -4.51 -25.85 -8.72
CA ILE A 156 -4.94 -25.31 -10.00
C ILE A 156 -5.40 -23.87 -9.79
N ILE A 157 -4.61 -22.92 -10.27
CA ILE A 157 -4.87 -21.48 -10.13
C ILE A 157 -5.65 -20.91 -11.33
N GLY A 158 -5.66 -21.63 -12.45
CA GLY A 158 -6.33 -21.21 -13.67
C GLY A 158 -6.33 -22.29 -14.75
N VAL A 159 -6.80 -21.92 -15.92
CA VAL A 159 -6.89 -22.80 -17.10
C VAL A 159 -6.55 -22.01 -18.34
N MET A 160 -5.72 -22.58 -19.22
CA MET A 160 -5.49 -22.09 -20.57
C MET A 160 -6.31 -22.92 -21.55
N GLN A 161 -7.05 -22.25 -22.42
CA GLN A 161 -7.80 -22.89 -23.50
C GLN A 161 -7.36 -22.34 -24.87
N LEU A 162 -6.91 -23.22 -25.74
CA LEU A 162 -6.49 -22.94 -27.11
C LEU A 162 -7.50 -23.55 -28.08
N ILE A 163 -7.83 -22.78 -29.12
CA ILE A 163 -8.83 -23.16 -30.11
C ILE A 163 -8.18 -23.04 -31.48
N ASN A 164 -8.36 -24.07 -32.32
CA ASN A 164 -7.92 -24.14 -33.72
C ASN A 164 -6.40 -23.91 -33.88
N SER A 165 -5.61 -24.96 -33.79
CA SER A 165 -4.24 -24.92 -34.29
C SER A 165 -4.28 -24.77 -35.80
N ILE A 166 -3.74 -23.68 -36.34
CA ILE A 166 -3.76 -23.39 -37.78
C ILE A 166 -2.47 -23.93 -38.42
N ASP A 167 -2.62 -24.79 -39.37
CA ASP A 167 -1.52 -25.26 -40.22
C ASP A 167 -0.92 -24.08 -41.00
N ARG A 168 0.41 -23.92 -40.93
CA ARG A 168 1.08 -22.75 -41.53
C ARG A 168 1.12 -22.78 -43.06
N ASP A 169 1.03 -23.94 -43.65
CA ASP A 169 1.13 -24.11 -45.08
C ASP A 169 -0.25 -24.06 -45.77
N THR A 170 -1.25 -24.69 -45.14
CA THR A 170 -2.61 -24.78 -45.72
C THR A 170 -3.57 -23.73 -45.19
N GLY A 171 -3.30 -23.14 -43.98
CA GLY A 171 -4.24 -22.24 -43.32
C GLY A 171 -5.46 -22.94 -42.72
N GLU A 172 -5.51 -24.27 -42.71
CA GLU A 172 -6.63 -25.02 -42.16
C GLU A 172 -6.46 -25.31 -40.66
N ALA A 173 -7.58 -25.42 -39.95
CA ALA A 173 -7.57 -25.83 -38.54
C ALA A 173 -7.28 -27.33 -38.43
N ILE A 174 -6.21 -27.69 -37.72
CA ILE A 174 -5.75 -29.05 -37.46
C ILE A 174 -5.83 -29.38 -35.95
N PRO A 175 -5.84 -30.67 -35.58
CA PRO A 175 -5.73 -31.09 -34.17
C PRO A 175 -4.41 -30.64 -33.54
N PHE A 176 -4.41 -30.40 -32.24
CA PHE A 176 -3.19 -30.18 -31.47
C PHE A 176 -2.40 -31.47 -31.30
N SER A 177 -1.14 -31.49 -31.72
CA SER A 177 -0.28 -32.67 -31.57
C SER A 177 0.09 -32.95 -30.12
N ALA A 178 0.46 -34.20 -29.82
CA ALA A 178 0.96 -34.55 -28.46
C ALA A 178 2.20 -33.77 -28.08
N GLU A 179 3.03 -33.36 -29.05
CA GLU A 179 4.20 -32.51 -28.81
C GLU A 179 3.79 -31.11 -28.41
N MET A 180 2.83 -30.48 -29.11
CA MET A 180 2.27 -29.18 -28.74
C MET A 180 1.66 -29.22 -27.31
N GLN A 181 0.88 -30.28 -27.03
CA GLN A 181 0.28 -30.47 -25.72
C GLN A 181 1.35 -30.47 -24.61
N THR A 182 2.41 -31.27 -24.75
CA THR A 182 3.49 -31.35 -23.73
C THR A 182 4.16 -29.99 -23.51
N GLN A 183 4.31 -29.20 -24.55
CA GLN A 183 4.93 -27.89 -24.47
C GLN A 183 4.03 -26.85 -23.79
N ILE A 184 2.73 -26.88 -24.12
CA ILE A 184 1.75 -26.01 -23.46
C ILE A 184 1.59 -26.39 -21.97
N GLU A 185 1.63 -27.68 -21.64
CA GLU A 185 1.66 -28.14 -20.23
C GLU A 185 2.88 -27.58 -19.48
N SER A 186 4.05 -27.58 -20.13
CA SER A 186 5.27 -26.99 -19.55
C SER A 186 5.15 -25.47 -19.40
N LEU A 187 4.64 -24.76 -20.42
CA LEU A 187 4.39 -23.32 -20.38
C LEU A 187 3.40 -22.95 -19.29
N CYS A 188 2.28 -23.68 -19.19
CA CYS A 188 1.27 -23.47 -18.15
C CYS A 188 1.84 -23.66 -16.74
N SER A 189 2.71 -24.66 -16.56
CA SER A 189 3.39 -24.87 -15.26
C SER A 189 4.33 -23.70 -14.90
N GLN A 190 5.15 -23.24 -15.85
CA GLN A 190 6.04 -22.09 -15.64
C GLN A 190 5.24 -20.81 -15.39
N GLY A 191 4.22 -20.56 -16.21
CA GLY A 191 3.31 -19.43 -16.05
C GLY A 191 2.61 -19.46 -14.69
N ALA A 192 2.13 -20.61 -14.26
CA ALA A 192 1.47 -20.76 -12.96
C ALA A 192 2.39 -20.41 -11.79
N VAL A 193 3.66 -20.82 -11.84
CA VAL A 193 4.66 -20.48 -10.82
C VAL A 193 4.93 -18.96 -10.81
N ALA A 194 5.11 -18.37 -12.00
CA ALA A 194 5.36 -16.92 -12.11
C ALA A 194 4.16 -16.10 -11.59
N LEU A 195 2.94 -16.49 -11.99
CA LEU A 195 1.69 -15.86 -11.54
C LEU A 195 1.51 -15.97 -10.00
N THR A 196 1.75 -17.16 -9.45
CA THR A 196 1.67 -17.40 -8.01
C THR A 196 2.67 -16.53 -7.25
N ASN A 197 3.92 -16.51 -7.69
CA ASN A 197 4.96 -15.68 -7.06
C ASN A 197 4.59 -14.20 -7.09
N LYS A 198 4.09 -13.72 -8.22
CA LYS A 198 3.67 -12.32 -8.34
C LYS A 198 2.51 -11.98 -7.41
N ARG A 199 1.50 -12.85 -7.35
CA ARG A 199 0.37 -12.71 -6.43
C ARG A 199 0.84 -12.69 -4.97
N LEU A 200 1.71 -13.61 -4.58
CA LEU A 200 2.24 -13.67 -3.21
C LEU A 200 3.03 -12.41 -2.83
N VAL A 201 3.84 -11.86 -3.73
CA VAL A 201 4.56 -10.60 -3.50
C VAL A 201 3.57 -9.45 -3.30
N GLN A 202 2.52 -9.38 -4.12
CA GLN A 202 1.49 -8.34 -4.00
C GLN A 202 0.68 -8.48 -2.69
N GLU A 203 0.30 -9.69 -2.32
CA GLU A 203 -0.40 -9.99 -1.05
C GLU A 203 0.47 -9.62 0.16
N LEU A 204 1.78 -9.93 0.11
CA LEU A 204 2.73 -9.56 1.16
C LEU A 204 2.85 -8.03 1.28
N LYS A 205 2.91 -7.32 0.17
CA LYS A 205 2.92 -5.84 0.16
C LYS A 205 1.66 -5.28 0.81
N THR A 206 0.48 -5.77 0.42
CA THR A 206 -0.81 -5.35 0.99
C THR A 206 -0.90 -5.65 2.49
N LEU A 207 -0.42 -6.83 2.91
CA LEU A 207 -0.36 -7.19 4.33
C LEU A 207 0.55 -6.25 5.11
N PHE A 208 1.73 -5.93 4.57
CA PHE A 208 2.69 -5.00 5.18
C PHE A 208 2.10 -3.60 5.32
N GLU A 209 1.45 -3.08 4.29
CA GLU A 209 0.76 -1.78 4.33
C GLU A 209 -0.36 -1.78 5.39
N SER A 210 -1.16 -2.84 5.44
CA SER A 210 -2.23 -2.98 6.44
C SER A 210 -1.68 -3.00 7.87
N PHE A 211 -0.53 -3.66 8.07
CA PHE A 211 0.16 -3.70 9.36
C PHE A 211 0.68 -2.32 9.77
N ILE A 212 1.29 -1.56 8.85
CA ILE A 212 1.74 -0.19 9.08
C ILE A 212 0.55 0.72 9.46
N GLN A 213 -0.54 0.63 8.71
CA GLN A 213 -1.76 1.39 9.00
C GLN A 213 -2.35 1.06 10.37
N LEU A 214 -2.33 -0.22 10.76
CA LEU A 214 -2.78 -0.64 12.08
C LEU A 214 -1.93 -0.05 13.20
N ILE A 215 -0.60 -0.05 13.04
CA ILE A 215 0.32 0.58 14.01
C ILE A 215 0.05 2.08 14.09
N ALA A 216 -0.08 2.77 12.96
CA ALA A 216 -0.34 4.21 12.92
C ALA A 216 -1.68 4.56 13.59
N LYS A 217 -2.74 3.78 13.37
CA LYS A 217 -4.03 3.94 14.07
C LYS A 217 -3.91 3.72 15.59
N ALA A 218 -3.17 2.70 16.01
CA ALA A 218 -2.96 2.46 17.45
C ALA A 218 -2.19 3.61 18.12
N ILE A 219 -1.31 4.31 17.38
CA ILE A 219 -0.60 5.50 17.85
C ILE A 219 -1.58 6.69 17.96
N ASP A 220 -2.43 6.89 16.96
CA ASP A 220 -3.45 7.94 16.97
C ASP A 220 -4.44 7.78 18.13
N GLU A 221 -4.85 6.53 18.44
CA GLU A 221 -5.75 6.25 19.55
C GLU A 221 -5.11 6.48 20.93
N LYS A 222 -3.77 6.50 21.03
CA LYS A 222 -3.04 6.78 22.27
C LYS A 222 -3.15 8.25 22.69
N SER A 223 -3.44 9.18 21.78
CA SER A 223 -3.55 10.60 22.02
C SER A 223 -4.91 11.14 21.56
N GLU A 224 -5.66 11.77 22.47
CA GLU A 224 -6.95 12.41 22.18
C GLU A 224 -6.87 13.53 21.12
N TYR A 225 -5.66 14.06 20.86
CA TYR A 225 -5.44 15.18 19.95
C TYR A 225 -5.08 14.76 18.51
N THR A 226 -4.74 13.50 18.27
CA THR A 226 -4.20 13.03 16.98
C THR A 226 -5.17 12.20 16.14
N GLY A 227 -6.46 12.17 16.48
CA GLY A 227 -7.48 11.39 15.75
C GLY A 227 -7.44 11.64 14.24
N GLY A 228 -7.05 10.62 13.46
CA GLY A 228 -6.92 10.67 12.00
C GLY A 228 -5.74 11.49 11.47
N HIS A 229 -4.78 11.88 12.30
CA HIS A 229 -3.57 12.59 11.85
C HIS A 229 -2.70 11.70 10.99
N CYS A 230 -2.43 10.47 11.44
CA CYS A 230 -1.60 9.51 10.74
C CYS A 230 -2.20 9.06 9.38
N GLU A 231 -3.50 9.20 9.17
CA GLU A 231 -4.14 8.95 7.86
C GLU A 231 -3.97 10.15 6.91
N ARG A 232 -4.11 11.38 7.44
CA ARG A 232 -4.06 12.60 6.61
C ARG A 232 -2.65 12.95 6.14
N VAL A 233 -1.62 12.66 6.94
CA VAL A 233 -0.24 13.04 6.60
C VAL A 233 0.25 12.36 5.33
N PRO A 234 0.14 11.02 5.17
CA PRO A 234 0.54 10.37 3.91
C PRO A 234 -0.23 10.91 2.71
N GLU A 235 -1.54 11.11 2.83
CA GLU A 235 -2.38 11.63 1.75
C GLU A 235 -1.92 13.02 1.29
N ILE A 236 -1.77 13.97 2.22
CA ILE A 236 -1.30 15.33 1.93
C ILE A 236 0.13 15.30 1.37
N THR A 237 0.99 14.44 1.89
CA THR A 237 2.38 14.30 1.42
C THR A 237 2.41 13.85 -0.04
N MET A 238 1.60 12.85 -0.41
CA MET A 238 1.50 12.39 -1.80
C MET A 238 0.89 13.45 -2.71
N MET A 239 -0.14 14.18 -2.27
CA MET A 239 -0.69 15.31 -3.03
C MET A 239 0.35 16.40 -3.28
N LEU A 240 1.22 16.69 -2.31
CA LEU A 240 2.31 17.66 -2.47
C LEU A 240 3.37 17.13 -3.45
N ALA A 241 3.75 15.85 -3.36
CA ALA A 241 4.67 15.23 -4.30
C ALA A 241 4.14 15.31 -5.74
N ASP A 242 2.89 14.94 -5.96
CA ASP A 242 2.22 15.06 -7.26
C ASP A 242 2.17 16.49 -7.80
N ALA A 243 1.97 17.45 -6.90
CA ALA A 243 1.97 18.87 -7.28
C ALA A 243 3.37 19.35 -7.68
N VAL A 244 4.41 18.90 -6.99
CA VAL A 244 5.81 19.24 -7.31
C VAL A 244 6.26 18.62 -8.63
N GLU A 245 5.90 17.37 -8.92
CA GLU A 245 6.21 16.71 -10.21
C GLU A 245 5.55 17.40 -11.42
N LYS A 246 4.44 18.08 -11.21
CA LYS A 246 3.75 18.85 -12.28
C LYS A 246 4.35 20.23 -12.52
N VAL A 247 5.35 20.65 -11.73
CA VAL A 247 5.98 21.96 -11.87
C VAL A 247 6.98 21.94 -13.02
N ASP A 248 6.80 22.77 -14.03
CA ASP A 248 7.64 22.90 -15.21
C ASP A 248 8.62 24.09 -15.16
N TYR A 249 8.72 24.78 -14.00
CA TYR A 249 9.56 25.96 -13.81
C TYR A 249 10.29 25.96 -12.45
N GLY A 250 11.31 26.82 -12.34
CA GLY A 250 12.04 27.03 -11.08
C GLY A 250 12.93 25.87 -10.66
N LYS A 251 13.09 25.66 -9.36
CA LYS A 251 14.02 24.66 -8.79
C LYS A 251 13.54 23.22 -8.97
N TYR A 252 12.25 23.03 -9.14
CA TYR A 252 11.63 21.70 -9.18
C TYR A 252 11.24 21.22 -10.57
N LYS A 253 11.57 21.97 -11.62
CA LYS A 253 11.18 21.65 -13.01
C LYS A 253 11.65 20.26 -13.50
N ASP A 254 12.74 19.77 -12.96
CA ASP A 254 13.35 18.47 -13.33
C ASP A 254 13.14 17.42 -12.21
N PHE A 255 12.26 17.71 -11.24
CA PHE A 255 11.97 16.79 -10.16
C PHE A 255 10.99 15.70 -10.63
N SER A 256 11.39 14.46 -10.48
CA SER A 256 10.53 13.29 -10.70
C SER A 256 10.89 12.21 -9.70
N MET A 257 9.92 11.41 -9.34
CA MET A 257 10.08 10.27 -8.43
C MET A 257 9.79 8.99 -9.18
N THR A 258 10.61 7.98 -8.94
CA THR A 258 10.31 6.60 -9.36
C THR A 258 9.15 6.05 -8.52
N GLU A 259 8.53 4.96 -8.96
CA GLU A 259 7.48 4.27 -8.19
C GLU A 259 7.98 3.83 -6.81
N ASP A 260 9.24 3.37 -6.72
CA ASP A 260 9.84 2.98 -5.44
C ASP A 260 10.02 4.18 -4.50
N GLU A 261 10.50 5.31 -5.00
CA GLU A 261 10.65 6.54 -4.20
C GLU A 261 9.28 7.08 -3.74
N ARG A 262 8.26 6.99 -4.59
CA ARG A 262 6.88 7.33 -4.22
C ARG A 262 6.36 6.42 -3.11
N TYR A 263 6.64 5.14 -3.22
CA TYR A 263 6.25 4.16 -2.20
C TYR A 263 6.98 4.40 -0.88
N GLU A 264 8.29 4.66 -0.91
CA GLU A 264 9.06 5.02 0.28
C GLU A 264 8.49 6.28 0.97
N LEU A 265 8.16 7.31 0.19
CA LEU A 265 7.57 8.55 0.71
C LEU A 265 6.19 8.29 1.36
N TYR A 266 5.36 7.46 0.74
CA TYR A 266 4.07 7.05 1.27
C TYR A 266 4.21 6.33 2.62
N ILE A 267 5.10 5.34 2.71
CA ILE A 267 5.39 4.60 3.95
C ILE A 267 5.98 5.52 5.02
N ALA A 268 6.90 6.42 4.65
CA ALA A 268 7.47 7.41 5.58
C ALA A 268 6.38 8.32 6.16
N GLY A 269 5.40 8.72 5.34
CA GLY A 269 4.23 9.46 5.79
C GLY A 269 3.43 8.73 6.87
N TRP A 270 3.18 7.43 6.69
CA TRP A 270 2.49 6.61 7.69
C TRP A 270 3.28 6.42 8.98
N LEU A 271 4.60 6.29 8.89
CA LEU A 271 5.47 5.96 10.03
C LEU A 271 6.09 7.19 10.71
N HIS A 272 5.79 8.43 10.26
CA HIS A 272 6.43 9.63 10.77
C HIS A 272 6.35 9.80 12.30
N ASP A 273 5.28 9.30 12.90
CA ASP A 273 4.98 9.37 14.33
C ASP A 273 5.24 8.06 15.11
N CYS A 274 5.82 7.04 14.48
CA CYS A 274 6.00 5.71 15.10
C CYS A 274 6.79 5.76 16.42
N GLY A 275 7.66 6.74 16.63
CA GLY A 275 8.39 6.97 17.86
C GLY A 275 7.52 7.30 19.08
N LYS A 276 6.29 7.77 18.88
CA LYS A 276 5.34 8.05 19.97
C LYS A 276 4.95 6.80 20.77
N VAL A 277 5.09 5.59 20.19
CA VAL A 277 4.86 4.33 20.91
C VAL A 277 5.75 4.22 22.15
N ALA A 278 7.02 4.58 22.01
CA ALA A 278 8.01 4.51 23.09
C ALA A 278 7.95 5.74 24.05
N THR A 279 7.22 6.79 23.69
CA THR A 279 7.13 8.01 24.48
C THR A 279 6.06 7.86 25.57
N PRO A 280 6.37 8.17 26.86
CA PRO A 280 5.39 8.09 27.93
C PRO A 280 4.18 9.01 27.69
N PRO A 281 2.94 8.62 28.07
CA PRO A 281 1.73 9.41 27.86
C PRO A 281 1.81 10.84 28.36
N HIS A 282 2.38 11.06 29.57
CA HIS A 282 2.54 12.40 30.17
C HIS A 282 3.52 13.30 29.40
N VAL A 283 4.20 12.80 28.39
CA VAL A 283 5.06 13.56 27.48
C VAL A 283 4.35 13.83 26.16
N VAL A 284 3.63 12.82 25.64
CA VAL A 284 2.87 12.90 24.37
C VAL A 284 1.68 13.83 24.53
N ASP A 285 0.89 13.64 25.62
CA ASP A 285 -0.37 14.37 25.87
C ASP A 285 -0.18 15.57 26.78
N LYS A 286 1.01 16.16 26.77
CA LYS A 286 1.36 17.31 27.57
C LYS A 286 0.50 18.53 27.20
N GLY A 287 -0.45 18.88 28.05
CA GLY A 287 -1.37 20.01 27.83
C GLY A 287 -0.76 21.38 28.13
N THR A 288 0.25 21.45 29.00
CA THR A 288 0.95 22.69 29.31
C THR A 288 2.48 22.50 29.31
N LYS A 289 3.24 23.60 29.12
CA LYS A 289 4.71 23.50 29.02
C LYS A 289 5.38 22.93 30.26
N LEU A 290 4.83 23.16 31.43
CA LEU A 290 5.37 22.72 32.72
C LEU A 290 4.74 21.42 33.23
N GLU A 291 3.83 20.84 32.48
CA GLU A 291 3.19 19.58 32.84
C GLU A 291 4.19 18.41 32.78
N THR A 292 4.10 17.55 33.80
CA THR A 292 4.80 16.27 33.88
C THR A 292 3.81 15.22 34.37
N ILE A 293 3.91 14.74 35.63
CA ILE A 293 2.86 13.95 36.29
C ILE A 293 1.75 14.90 36.79
N PHE A 294 2.11 16.15 37.09
CA PHE A 294 1.20 17.25 37.37
C PHE A 294 1.79 18.55 36.81
N ASP A 295 0.95 19.59 36.64
CA ASP A 295 1.42 20.88 36.14
C ASP A 295 2.22 21.59 37.21
N ARG A 296 3.51 21.80 36.98
CA ARG A 296 4.42 22.48 37.91
C ARG A 296 4.15 23.99 38.06
N ILE A 297 3.20 24.56 37.33
CA ILE A 297 2.81 25.95 37.45
C ILE A 297 2.37 26.29 38.90
N GLU A 298 1.75 25.33 39.59
CA GLU A 298 1.34 25.52 41.00
C GLU A 298 2.54 25.71 41.92
N VAL A 299 3.67 25.06 41.65
CA VAL A 299 4.92 25.28 42.39
C VAL A 299 5.46 26.69 42.10
N ILE A 300 5.37 27.15 40.86
CA ILE A 300 5.79 28.51 40.48
C ILE A 300 4.91 29.56 41.15
N LYS A 301 3.59 29.38 41.17
CA LYS A 301 2.65 30.25 41.88
C LYS A 301 3.02 30.36 43.36
N THR A 302 3.30 29.21 43.99
CA THR A 302 3.74 29.18 45.40
C THR A 302 5.04 29.95 45.60
N ARG A 303 6.02 29.83 44.69
CA ARG A 303 7.27 30.60 44.74
C ARG A 303 7.01 32.11 44.66
N PHE A 304 6.13 32.56 43.77
CA PHE A 304 5.76 33.99 43.71
C PHE A 304 5.09 34.49 44.99
N GLU A 305 4.29 33.66 45.66
CA GLU A 305 3.74 34.03 46.98
C GLU A 305 4.84 34.12 48.05
N VAL A 306 5.85 33.25 48.04
CA VAL A 306 7.04 33.36 48.91
C VAL A 306 7.78 34.66 48.63
N ILE A 307 8.04 34.99 47.36
CA ILE A 307 8.70 36.26 46.98
C ILE A 307 7.94 37.48 47.52
N LYS A 308 6.60 37.50 47.46
CA LYS A 308 5.78 38.56 48.04
C LYS A 308 6.00 38.66 49.54
N ARG A 309 6.02 37.51 50.24
CA ARG A 309 6.29 37.48 51.69
C ARG A 309 7.67 38.03 52.03
N ASP A 310 8.68 37.68 51.26
CA ASP A 310 10.05 38.17 51.45
C ASP A 310 10.10 39.69 51.26
N VAL A 311 9.45 40.23 50.23
CA VAL A 311 9.33 41.68 50.00
C VAL A 311 8.59 42.36 51.16
N GLU A 312 7.50 41.80 51.66
CA GLU A 312 6.75 42.32 52.80
C GLU A 312 7.61 42.34 54.02
N ILE A 313 8.36 41.27 54.33
CA ILE A 313 9.27 41.16 55.45
C ILE A 313 10.39 42.25 55.39
N GLU A 314 10.97 42.42 54.17
CA GLU A 314 11.97 43.46 53.96
C GLU A 314 11.42 44.89 54.28
N PHE A 315 10.19 45.13 53.75
CA PHE A 315 9.51 46.39 54.00
C PHE A 315 9.19 46.59 55.50
N LEU A 316 8.73 45.56 56.19
CA LEU A 316 8.49 45.63 57.67
C LEU A 316 9.76 45.83 58.43
N LYS A 317 10.86 45.17 58.10
CA LYS A 317 12.18 45.39 58.68
C LYS A 317 12.65 46.83 58.50
N LYS A 318 12.50 47.42 57.32
CA LYS A 318 12.81 48.83 57.06
C LYS A 318 11.92 49.76 57.84
N LYS A 319 10.64 49.49 57.99
CA LYS A 319 9.66 50.24 58.76
C LYS A 319 10.06 50.27 60.24
N ILE A 320 10.39 49.09 60.78
CA ILE A 320 10.82 48.97 62.18
C ILE A 320 12.12 49.81 62.45
N ASN A 321 13.12 49.65 61.59
CA ASN A 321 14.39 50.37 61.72
C ASN A 321 14.20 51.92 61.66
N LEU A 322 13.31 52.43 60.82
CA LEU A 322 12.99 53.84 60.73
C LEU A 322 12.30 54.35 62.02
N LEU A 323 11.35 53.57 62.52
CA LEU A 323 10.64 53.91 63.77
C LEU A 323 11.58 53.88 64.99
N GLU A 324 12.47 52.91 65.10
CA GLU A 324 13.48 52.82 66.16
C GLU A 324 14.45 54.01 66.18
N LYS A 325 14.71 54.58 64.99
CA LYS A 325 15.53 55.78 64.82
C LYS A 325 14.77 57.11 65.05
N GLY A 326 13.48 57.01 65.40
CA GLY A 326 12.65 58.20 65.60
C GLY A 326 12.30 58.95 64.31
N LEU A 327 12.46 58.33 63.14
CA LEU A 327 12.18 58.92 61.85
C LEU A 327 10.71 58.67 61.44
N GLN A 328 10.07 59.68 60.88
CA GLN A 328 8.72 59.54 60.33
C GLN A 328 8.74 58.74 59.05
N LEU A 329 7.70 57.87 58.85
CA LEU A 329 7.49 57.16 57.58
C LEU A 329 7.11 58.12 56.48
N ASN A 330 7.76 58.01 55.34
CA ASN A 330 7.43 58.76 54.12
C ASN A 330 6.07 58.28 53.57
N ASP A 331 5.21 59.21 53.15
CA ASP A 331 3.93 58.91 52.53
C ASP A 331 4.02 57.96 51.30
N ARG A 332 5.19 57.77 50.71
CA ARG A 332 5.46 56.89 49.61
C ARG A 332 5.71 55.42 49.99
N PHE A 333 5.90 55.13 51.28
CA PHE A 333 6.30 53.81 51.74
C PHE A 333 5.26 52.73 51.44
N GLU A 334 4.00 52.95 51.73
CA GLU A 334 2.89 52.04 51.44
C GLU A 334 2.59 51.91 49.90
N PRO A 335 2.58 53.01 49.12
CA PRO A 335 2.50 52.96 47.69
C PRO A 335 3.62 52.17 47.04
N GLU A 336 4.87 52.28 47.48
CA GLU A 336 6.02 51.53 46.96
C GLU A 336 5.84 50.01 47.15
N LEU A 337 5.34 49.54 48.28
CA LEU A 337 5.07 48.17 48.58
C LEU A 337 3.97 47.62 47.65
N LYS A 338 2.88 48.40 47.51
CA LYS A 338 1.79 48.04 46.61
C LYS A 338 2.26 47.92 45.16
N GLN A 339 3.11 48.83 44.70
CA GLN A 339 3.64 48.76 43.34
C GLN A 339 4.51 47.52 43.12
N LYS A 340 5.36 47.16 44.08
CA LYS A 340 6.15 45.93 44.01
C LYS A 340 5.29 44.67 43.95
N PHE A 341 4.21 44.62 44.74
CA PHE A 341 3.27 43.49 44.67
C PHE A 341 2.58 43.41 43.32
N LEU A 342 2.18 44.55 42.74
CA LEU A 342 1.57 44.59 41.42
C LEU A 342 2.56 44.11 40.35
N ASP A 343 3.81 44.49 40.42
CA ASP A 343 4.86 44.05 39.49
C ASP A 343 5.06 42.54 39.57
N ILE A 344 5.12 41.96 40.78
CA ILE A 344 5.24 40.54 41.03
C ILE A 344 4.00 39.77 40.46
N ASP A 345 2.80 40.29 40.69
CA ASP A 345 1.56 39.69 40.16
C ASP A 345 1.51 39.72 38.66
N ASN A 346 1.94 40.79 38.00
CA ASN A 346 2.02 40.91 36.55
C ASN A 346 3.02 39.91 35.96
N GLU A 347 4.17 39.71 36.61
CA GLU A 347 5.17 38.72 36.18
C GLU A 347 4.67 37.29 36.37
N ARG A 348 3.99 37.00 37.50
CA ARG A 348 3.30 35.70 37.72
C ARG A 348 2.28 35.42 36.63
N ALA A 349 1.39 36.36 36.38
CA ALA A 349 0.35 36.22 35.35
C ALA A 349 0.96 35.99 33.96
N PHE A 350 2.08 36.65 33.67
CA PHE A 350 2.80 36.41 32.42
C PHE A 350 3.34 34.96 32.33
N ILE A 351 3.93 34.42 33.38
CA ILE A 351 4.43 33.03 33.41
C ILE A 351 3.27 32.05 33.34
N GLU A 352 2.16 32.29 34.02
CA GLU A 352 0.93 31.44 33.89
C GLU A 352 0.43 31.41 32.46
N LYS A 353 0.33 32.55 31.80
CA LYS A 353 -0.04 32.65 30.39
C LYS A 353 0.94 31.93 29.47
N ALA A 354 2.25 32.10 29.70
CA ALA A 354 3.31 31.47 28.93
C ALA A 354 3.30 29.94 29.07
N ASN A 355 2.81 29.39 30.18
CA ASN A 355 2.67 27.94 30.38
C ASN A 355 1.60 27.32 29.49
N ILE A 356 0.52 28.04 29.19
CA ILE A 356 -0.63 27.57 28.38
C ILE A 356 -0.43 27.83 26.87
N GLY A 357 0.65 28.43 26.44
CA GLY A 357 0.87 28.80 25.04
C GLY A 357 1.19 27.62 24.11
N GLY A 358 0.98 27.83 22.80
CA GLY A 358 1.30 26.87 21.75
C GLY A 358 2.79 26.54 21.59
N GLU A 359 3.15 25.76 20.58
CA GLU A 359 4.52 25.28 20.32
C GLU A 359 5.53 26.40 20.08
N PHE A 360 5.09 27.51 19.52
CA PHE A 360 5.96 28.65 19.21
C PHE A 360 5.83 29.76 20.24
N MET A 361 6.96 30.16 20.82
CA MET A 361 7.08 31.34 21.73
C MET A 361 8.03 32.36 21.09
N PRO A 362 7.60 33.62 20.91
CA PRO A 362 8.46 34.70 20.41
C PRO A 362 9.72 34.88 21.25
N LYS A 363 10.83 35.27 20.62
CA LYS A 363 12.12 35.41 21.30
C LYS A 363 12.10 36.46 22.40
N GLU A 364 11.28 37.48 22.26
CA GLU A 364 11.06 38.52 23.29
C GLU A 364 10.43 37.93 24.56
N GLU A 365 9.43 37.05 24.40
CA GLU A 365 8.80 36.39 25.55
C GLU A 365 9.75 35.41 26.23
N GLN A 366 10.58 34.68 25.44
CA GLN A 366 11.62 33.80 25.98
C GLN A 366 12.63 34.59 26.81
N ASN A 367 13.09 35.75 26.31
CA ASN A 367 14.01 36.64 27.05
C ASN A 367 13.35 37.15 28.32
N LYS A 368 12.08 37.54 28.27
CA LYS A 368 11.36 38.01 29.48
C LYS A 368 11.24 36.92 30.55
N ILE A 369 11.04 35.63 30.17
CA ILE A 369 11.08 34.54 31.15
C ILE A 369 12.45 34.43 31.81
N LYS A 370 13.52 34.57 31.00
CA LYS A 370 14.89 34.53 31.49
C LYS A 370 15.17 35.68 32.49
N ASP A 371 14.77 36.90 32.13
CA ASP A 371 14.93 38.08 32.99
C ASP A 371 14.20 37.88 34.32
N ILE A 372 12.96 37.35 34.30
CA ILE A 372 12.20 37.04 35.52
C ILE A 372 12.94 35.97 36.35
N SER A 373 13.52 34.95 35.76
CA SER A 373 14.23 33.89 36.44
C SER A 373 15.52 34.37 37.09
N GLU A 374 16.21 35.36 36.52
CA GLU A 374 17.43 35.98 37.05
C GLU A 374 17.12 37.03 38.10
N LYS A 375 15.94 37.67 38.08
CA LYS A 375 15.50 38.69 39.01
C LYS A 375 15.21 38.14 40.43
N TYR A 376 14.67 36.93 40.50
CA TYR A 376 14.22 36.31 41.75
C TYR A 376 15.15 35.17 42.16
N ILE A 377 16.29 35.49 42.70
CA ILE A 377 17.25 34.52 43.26
C ILE A 377 16.95 34.32 44.73
N TRP A 378 16.65 33.11 45.14
CA TRP A 378 16.49 32.75 46.53
C TRP A 378 17.85 32.35 47.11
N ASN A 379 18.34 33.12 48.06
CA ASN A 379 19.55 32.77 48.82
C ASN A 379 19.14 31.92 50.02
N ASP A 380 19.48 30.64 49.95
CA ASP A 380 19.39 29.76 51.11
C ASP A 380 20.48 30.17 52.11
N ASN A 381 20.07 30.68 53.24
CA ASN A 381 20.98 31.05 54.36
C ASN A 381 21.24 29.80 55.23
N GLY A 382 21.22 28.61 54.67
CA GLY A 382 21.54 27.32 55.29
C GLY A 382 23.01 26.93 55.19
#